data_9dfdf3e702a4b7af3a6104dc07faca04
#
_entry.id   9dfdf3e702a4b7af3a6104dc07faca04
#
_cell.length_a   1.000
_cell.length_b   1.000
_cell.length_c   1.000
_cell.angle_alpha   90.00
_cell.angle_beta   90.00
_cell.angle_gamma   90.00
#
_symmetry.space_group_name_H-M   'P 1'
#
loop_
_entity.id
_entity.type
_entity.pdbx_description
1 polymer ?
#
loop_
_entity_poly.entity_id
_entity_poly.type
_entity_poly.pdbx_seq_one_letter_code
_entity_poly.pdbx_strand_id
1 'polypeptide(L)'
;MKKLIVAGVMALSFLGAAAQTKIGYINTDEVIAAMPETDKANKEIQEYQESLGKQYDDLQKEANEKSEQFVKDSATYSPSMKEIKREEIIKLIQRVNNFQQEAQDKTKQVAQTKFGPIQQKAMDAIKAVAKKNNYSYVLDVNSVIVGPPGDDIIALVKKELGIKEAAPAPTTPAQAPATKAPAKTGN
;
A
#
# COMPACT_ATOMS: atom_id res chain seq x y z
N MET A 1 13.54 37.68 -56.46
CA MET A 1 14.27 37.59 -55.20
C MET A 1 13.36 37.85 -53.99
N LYS A 2 12.47 38.90 -53.99
CA LYS A 2 11.56 39.18 -52.87
C LYS A 2 10.57 38.03 -52.52
N LYS A 3 10.11 37.26 -53.52
CA LYS A 3 9.17 36.10 -53.33
C LYS A 3 9.82 34.89 -52.68
N LEU A 4 11.12 34.69 -52.88
CA LEU A 4 11.87 33.60 -52.26
C LEU A 4 12.17 33.85 -50.75
N ILE A 5 12.33 35.14 -50.38
CA ILE A 5 12.56 35.54 -48.99
C ILE A 5 11.28 35.32 -48.15
N VAL A 6 10.09 35.62 -48.72
CA VAL A 6 8.81 35.40 -48.01
C VAL A 6 8.53 33.90 -47.79
N ALA A 7 8.86 33.05 -48.76
CA ALA A 7 8.73 31.60 -48.60
C ALA A 7 9.68 31.03 -47.54
N GLY A 8 10.90 31.57 -47.41
CA GLY A 8 11.86 31.18 -46.40
C GLY A 8 11.43 31.57 -44.97
N VAL A 9 10.83 32.74 -44.79
CA VAL A 9 10.32 33.20 -43.50
C VAL A 9 9.08 32.41 -43.06
N MET A 10 8.22 32.01 -44.00
CA MET A 10 7.04 31.18 -43.71
C MET A 10 7.44 29.71 -43.30
N ALA A 11 8.50 29.20 -43.85
CA ALA A 11 9.00 27.86 -43.51
C ALA A 11 9.64 27.79 -42.11
N LEU A 12 10.25 28.88 -41.62
CA LEU A 12 10.82 28.96 -40.28
C LEU A 12 9.75 29.11 -39.18
N SER A 13 8.55 29.56 -39.50
CA SER A 13 7.47 29.75 -38.52
C SER A 13 6.84 28.43 -38.04
N PHE A 14 7.06 27.31 -38.73
CA PHE A 14 6.57 26.00 -38.35
C PHE A 14 7.49 25.23 -37.37
N LEU A 15 8.69 25.71 -37.10
CA LEU A 15 9.62 25.09 -36.17
C LEU A 15 9.35 25.43 -34.70
N GLY A 16 8.39 26.28 -34.41
CA GLY A 16 7.99 26.69 -33.07
C GLY A 16 6.81 25.87 -32.47
N ALA A 17 6.51 24.69 -32.94
CA ALA A 17 5.63 23.78 -32.20
C ALA A 17 6.36 23.39 -30.91
N ALA A 18 6.25 24.23 -29.88
CA ALA A 18 6.66 23.89 -28.53
C ALA A 18 6.08 22.51 -28.24
N ALA A 19 6.95 21.51 -28.14
CA ALA A 19 6.55 20.18 -27.73
C ALA A 19 5.87 20.32 -26.38
N GLN A 20 4.54 20.40 -26.38
CA GLN A 20 3.76 20.57 -25.16
C GLN A 20 4.02 19.37 -24.31
N THR A 21 4.74 19.55 -23.20
CA THR A 21 5.10 18.49 -22.28
C THR A 21 3.82 17.83 -21.79
N LYS A 22 3.57 16.60 -22.25
CA LYS A 22 2.38 15.84 -21.84
C LYS A 22 2.61 15.24 -20.45
N ILE A 23 1.74 15.61 -19.52
CA ILE A 23 1.82 15.19 -18.12
C ILE A 23 0.63 14.28 -17.80
N GLY A 24 0.91 13.12 -17.21
CA GLY A 24 -0.09 12.22 -16.65
C GLY A 24 -0.09 12.30 -15.14
N TYR A 25 -1.25 12.10 -14.55
CA TYR A 25 -1.43 11.94 -13.11
C TYR A 25 -1.98 10.56 -12.81
N ILE A 26 -1.55 9.98 -11.70
CA ILE A 26 -2.00 8.66 -11.27
C ILE A 26 -2.03 8.58 -9.73
N ASN A 27 -2.98 7.82 -9.21
CA ASN A 27 -2.94 7.36 -7.84
C ASN A 27 -2.37 5.94 -7.83
N THR A 28 -1.10 5.81 -7.46
CA THR A 28 -0.39 4.53 -7.47
C THR A 28 -1.01 3.54 -6.48
N ASP A 29 -1.45 4.01 -5.30
CA ASP A 29 -2.08 3.17 -4.28
C ASP A 29 -3.41 2.61 -4.77
N GLU A 30 -4.19 3.40 -5.53
CA GLU A 30 -5.45 2.93 -6.12
C GLU A 30 -5.21 1.84 -7.18
N VAL A 31 -4.15 1.98 -7.98
CA VAL A 31 -3.77 0.94 -8.94
C VAL A 31 -3.42 -0.35 -8.23
N ILE A 32 -2.55 -0.28 -7.22
CA ILE A 32 -2.12 -1.44 -6.43
C ILE A 32 -3.32 -2.08 -5.72
N ALA A 33 -4.20 -1.28 -5.13
CA ALA A 33 -5.40 -1.79 -4.46
C ALA A 33 -6.37 -2.50 -5.41
N ALA A 34 -6.41 -2.09 -6.68
CA ALA A 34 -7.26 -2.71 -7.70
C ALA A 34 -6.68 -4.01 -8.29
N MET A 35 -5.42 -4.34 -8.00
CA MET A 35 -4.77 -5.55 -8.52
C MET A 35 -5.25 -6.80 -7.76
N PRO A 36 -5.66 -7.88 -8.45
CA PRO A 36 -6.11 -9.11 -7.79
C PRO A 36 -5.01 -9.79 -6.95
N GLU A 37 -3.74 -9.55 -7.29
CA GLU A 37 -2.61 -10.02 -6.50
C GLU A 37 -2.56 -9.38 -5.11
N THR A 38 -3.10 -8.17 -4.95
CA THR A 38 -3.17 -7.44 -3.68
C THR A 38 -4.10 -8.15 -2.70
N ASP A 39 -5.28 -8.60 -3.16
CA ASP A 39 -6.21 -9.34 -2.32
C ASP A 39 -5.60 -10.67 -1.85
N LYS A 40 -4.91 -11.35 -2.77
CA LYS A 40 -4.19 -12.59 -2.45
C LYS A 40 -3.08 -12.35 -1.43
N ALA A 41 -2.27 -11.30 -1.62
CA ALA A 41 -1.20 -10.94 -0.69
C ALA A 41 -1.75 -10.61 0.70
N ASN A 42 -2.83 -9.82 0.77
CA ASN A 42 -3.50 -9.50 2.03
C ASN A 42 -3.98 -10.75 2.77
N LYS A 43 -4.62 -11.68 2.04
CA LYS A 43 -5.10 -12.94 2.62
C LYS A 43 -3.93 -13.78 3.17
N GLU A 44 -2.86 -13.94 2.40
CA GLU A 44 -1.68 -14.69 2.84
C GLU A 44 -1.00 -14.06 4.06
N ILE A 45 -0.97 -12.72 4.15
CA ILE A 45 -0.44 -12.01 5.32
C ILE A 45 -1.34 -12.24 6.53
N GLN A 46 -2.65 -12.18 6.35
CA GLN A 46 -3.62 -12.43 7.42
C GLN A 46 -3.49 -13.87 7.95
N GLU A 47 -3.44 -14.87 7.07
CA GLU A 47 -3.24 -16.28 7.44
C GLU A 47 -1.92 -16.47 8.21
N TYR A 48 -0.87 -15.75 7.79
CA TYR A 48 0.42 -15.77 8.49
C TYR A 48 0.32 -15.17 9.90
N GLN A 49 -0.37 -14.02 10.05
CA GLN A 49 -0.61 -13.39 11.35
C GLN A 49 -1.41 -14.30 12.28
N GLU A 50 -2.44 -14.98 11.76
CA GLU A 50 -3.21 -15.95 12.53
C GLU A 50 -2.33 -17.12 13.00
N SER A 51 -1.41 -17.59 12.15
CA SER A 51 -0.46 -18.65 12.55
C SER A 51 0.51 -18.21 13.64
N LEU A 52 0.96 -16.95 13.59
CA LEU A 52 1.78 -16.36 14.65
C LEU A 52 1.00 -16.20 15.96
N GLY A 53 -0.29 -15.81 15.88
CA GLY A 53 -1.17 -15.78 17.05
C GLY A 53 -1.26 -17.14 17.75
N LYS A 54 -1.50 -18.21 16.99
CA LYS A 54 -1.52 -19.56 17.54
C LYS A 54 -0.18 -19.96 18.19
N GLN A 55 0.94 -19.65 17.55
CA GLN A 55 2.26 -19.91 18.12
C GLN A 55 2.49 -19.15 19.43
N TYR A 56 1.98 -17.91 19.54
CA TYR A 56 2.05 -17.14 20.77
C TYR A 56 1.24 -17.81 21.90
N ASP A 57 0.00 -18.23 21.60
CA ASP A 57 -0.87 -18.91 22.56
C ASP A 57 -0.26 -20.21 23.04
N ASP A 58 0.33 -21.00 22.14
CA ASP A 58 1.01 -22.25 22.47
C ASP A 58 2.22 -22.01 23.38
N LEU A 59 3.05 -20.99 23.08
CA LEU A 59 4.18 -20.61 23.91
C LEU A 59 3.75 -20.16 25.31
N GLN A 60 2.69 -19.35 25.38
CA GLN A 60 2.17 -18.88 26.65
C GLN A 60 1.61 -20.04 27.50
N LYS A 61 0.90 -20.96 26.85
CA LYS A 61 0.39 -22.17 27.49
C LYS A 61 1.52 -23.03 28.02
N GLU A 62 2.56 -23.28 27.22
CA GLU A 62 3.74 -24.06 27.65
C GLU A 62 4.43 -23.38 28.86
N ALA A 63 4.57 -22.06 28.85
CA ALA A 63 5.18 -21.33 29.96
C ALA A 63 4.37 -21.49 31.26
N ASN A 64 3.05 -21.40 31.17
CA ASN A 64 2.14 -21.56 32.30
C ASN A 64 2.19 -23.02 32.82
N GLU A 65 2.08 -24.02 31.96
CA GLU A 65 2.12 -25.44 32.34
C GLU A 65 3.43 -25.83 33.05
N LYS A 66 4.58 -25.35 32.49
CA LYS A 66 5.89 -25.60 33.12
C LYS A 66 6.04 -24.92 34.48
N SER A 67 5.49 -23.70 34.59
CA SER A 67 5.50 -22.95 35.84
C SER A 67 4.64 -23.66 36.92
N GLU A 68 3.45 -24.10 36.57
CA GLU A 68 2.56 -24.83 37.46
C GLU A 68 3.17 -26.19 37.88
N GLN A 69 3.75 -26.92 36.95
CA GLN A 69 4.43 -28.17 37.22
C GLN A 69 5.60 -27.96 38.18
N PHE A 70 6.40 -26.91 37.95
CA PHE A 70 7.49 -26.56 38.86
C PHE A 70 6.98 -26.30 40.30
N VAL A 71 5.89 -25.53 40.46
CA VAL A 71 5.30 -25.29 41.78
C VAL A 71 4.85 -26.56 42.45
N LYS A 72 4.19 -27.49 41.74
CA LYS A 72 3.71 -28.77 42.27
C LYS A 72 4.86 -29.70 42.71
N ASP A 73 5.89 -29.82 41.87
CA ASP A 73 6.90 -30.84 42.02
C ASP A 73 8.18 -30.31 42.67
N SER A 74 8.29 -29.01 42.93
CA SER A 74 9.53 -28.41 43.46
C SER A 74 10.02 -28.99 44.78
N ALA A 75 9.11 -29.47 45.63
CA ALA A 75 9.49 -30.10 46.89
C ALA A 75 10.30 -31.41 46.69
N THR A 76 10.10 -32.10 45.58
CA THR A 76 10.76 -33.37 45.23
C THR A 76 12.08 -33.21 44.48
N TYR A 77 12.36 -31.99 43.97
CA TYR A 77 13.55 -31.73 43.15
C TYR A 77 14.80 -31.50 44.00
N SER A 78 15.92 -32.03 43.55
CA SER A 78 17.23 -31.65 44.09
C SER A 78 17.53 -30.16 43.83
N PRO A 79 18.46 -29.55 44.60
CA PRO A 79 18.85 -28.14 44.37
C PRO A 79 19.25 -27.83 42.94
N SER A 80 20.07 -28.72 42.35
CA SER A 80 20.50 -28.57 40.95
C SER A 80 19.36 -28.69 39.96
N MET A 81 18.39 -29.58 40.19
CA MET A 81 17.23 -29.75 39.33
C MET A 81 16.32 -28.50 39.39
N LYS A 82 16.15 -27.94 40.59
CA LYS A 82 15.39 -26.69 40.78
C LYS A 82 15.98 -25.55 39.92
N GLU A 83 17.29 -25.41 39.91
CA GLU A 83 17.97 -24.37 39.14
C GLU A 83 17.75 -24.58 37.65
N ILE A 84 17.96 -25.78 37.13
CA ILE A 84 17.72 -26.09 35.72
C ILE A 84 16.27 -25.77 35.33
N LYS A 85 15.28 -26.19 36.13
CA LYS A 85 13.87 -25.96 35.84
C LYS A 85 13.49 -24.45 35.87
N ARG A 86 14.07 -23.69 36.81
CA ARG A 86 13.90 -22.21 36.82
C ARG A 86 14.46 -21.55 35.58
N GLU A 87 15.66 -21.94 35.16
CA GLU A 87 16.26 -21.37 33.94
C GLU A 87 15.43 -21.71 32.70
N GLU A 88 14.89 -22.93 32.58
CA GLU A 88 13.98 -23.31 31.49
C GLU A 88 12.76 -22.40 31.45
N ILE A 89 12.12 -22.17 32.61
CA ILE A 89 10.93 -21.32 32.72
C ILE A 89 11.28 -19.83 32.38
N ILE A 90 12.38 -19.34 32.94
CA ILE A 90 12.82 -17.96 32.67
C ILE A 90 13.06 -17.75 31.17
N LYS A 91 13.75 -18.67 30.50
CA LYS A 91 14.00 -18.61 29.06
C LYS A 91 12.69 -18.63 28.26
N LEU A 92 11.74 -19.45 28.69
CA LEU A 92 10.44 -19.54 28.03
C LEU A 92 9.61 -18.26 28.21
N ILE A 93 9.59 -17.68 29.40
CA ILE A 93 8.93 -16.40 29.66
C ILE A 93 9.59 -15.28 28.83
N GLN A 94 10.92 -15.25 28.75
CA GLN A 94 11.63 -14.29 27.90
C GLN A 94 11.23 -14.45 26.43
N ARG A 95 11.10 -15.70 25.95
CA ARG A 95 10.66 -15.99 24.60
C ARG A 95 9.24 -15.50 24.34
N VAL A 96 8.32 -15.71 25.27
CA VAL A 96 6.93 -15.18 25.20
C VAL A 96 6.96 -13.65 25.10
N ASN A 97 7.73 -13.00 25.97
CA ASN A 97 7.82 -11.53 26.00
C ASN A 97 8.40 -10.96 24.69
N ASN A 98 9.37 -11.62 24.09
CA ASN A 98 10.02 -11.17 22.85
C ASN A 98 9.22 -11.52 21.59
N PHE A 99 8.34 -12.54 21.69
CA PHE A 99 7.63 -13.08 20.53
C PHE A 99 6.76 -12.04 19.83
N GLN A 100 6.15 -11.13 20.57
CA GLN A 100 5.28 -10.10 20.00
C GLN A 100 6.05 -9.18 19.06
N GLN A 101 7.25 -8.74 19.45
CA GLN A 101 8.11 -7.94 18.59
C GLN A 101 8.59 -8.76 17.39
N GLU A 102 9.03 -9.98 17.63
CA GLU A 102 9.47 -10.90 16.57
C GLU A 102 8.35 -11.16 15.54
N ALA A 103 7.10 -11.35 16.01
CA ALA A 103 5.94 -11.55 15.15
C ALA A 103 5.63 -10.33 14.29
N GLN A 104 5.76 -9.11 14.85
CA GLN A 104 5.61 -7.87 14.08
C GLN A 104 6.67 -7.76 12.99
N ASP A 105 7.93 -8.01 13.32
CA ASP A 105 9.03 -7.93 12.37
C ASP A 105 8.90 -8.97 11.24
N LYS A 106 8.54 -10.20 11.57
CA LYS A 106 8.24 -11.27 10.61
C LYS A 106 7.07 -10.90 9.69
N THR A 107 5.98 -10.36 10.26
CA THR A 107 4.82 -9.92 9.47
C THR A 107 5.21 -8.82 8.49
N LYS A 108 6.00 -7.83 8.94
CA LYS A 108 6.51 -6.77 8.09
C LYS A 108 7.38 -7.29 6.94
N GLN A 109 8.26 -8.24 7.24
CA GLN A 109 9.12 -8.87 6.23
C GLN A 109 8.28 -9.64 5.20
N VAL A 110 7.28 -10.41 5.64
CA VAL A 110 6.37 -11.12 4.75
C VAL A 110 5.59 -10.14 3.88
N ALA A 111 5.06 -9.06 4.46
CA ALA A 111 4.36 -8.01 3.72
C ALA A 111 5.25 -7.40 2.63
N GLN A 112 6.49 -7.03 2.95
CA GLN A 112 7.44 -6.49 1.97
C GLN A 112 7.72 -7.49 0.84
N THR A 113 7.89 -8.78 1.18
CA THR A 113 8.13 -9.83 0.18
C THR A 113 6.93 -10.04 -0.75
N LYS A 114 5.71 -9.92 -0.22
CA LYS A 114 4.47 -10.11 -1.00
C LYS A 114 4.12 -8.88 -1.83
N PHE A 115 4.25 -7.68 -1.27
CA PHE A 115 3.92 -6.43 -1.96
C PHE A 115 5.00 -5.95 -2.93
N GLY A 116 6.27 -6.26 -2.70
CA GLY A 116 7.36 -5.83 -3.57
C GLY A 116 7.12 -6.13 -5.06
N PRO A 117 6.84 -7.38 -5.44
CA PRO A 117 6.53 -7.74 -6.84
C PRO A 117 5.28 -7.05 -7.39
N ILE A 118 4.25 -6.80 -6.55
CA ILE A 118 3.01 -6.13 -6.95
C ILE A 118 3.29 -4.67 -7.28
N GLN A 119 4.04 -3.98 -6.42
CA GLN A 119 4.47 -2.61 -6.65
C GLN A 119 5.32 -2.48 -7.92
N GLN A 120 6.25 -3.43 -8.13
CA GLN A 120 7.07 -3.45 -9.34
C GLN A 120 6.20 -3.62 -10.59
N LYS A 121 5.24 -4.54 -10.58
CA LYS A 121 4.32 -4.78 -11.68
C LYS A 121 3.46 -3.55 -11.99
N ALA A 122 2.95 -2.86 -10.96
CA ALA A 122 2.22 -1.60 -11.11
C ALA A 122 3.11 -0.52 -11.74
N MET A 123 4.33 -0.36 -11.25
CA MET A 123 5.29 0.61 -11.77
C MET A 123 5.66 0.33 -13.24
N ASP A 124 5.84 -0.91 -13.61
CA ASP A 124 6.17 -1.30 -14.99
C ASP A 124 4.98 -1.03 -15.93
N ALA A 125 3.75 -1.27 -15.49
CA ALA A 125 2.55 -0.90 -16.25
C ALA A 125 2.42 0.62 -16.44
N ILE A 126 2.68 1.41 -15.39
CA ILE A 126 2.69 2.88 -15.46
C ILE A 126 3.72 3.35 -16.50
N LYS A 127 4.95 2.81 -16.45
CA LYS A 127 6.01 3.14 -17.43
C LYS A 127 5.61 2.74 -18.85
N ALA A 128 4.98 1.58 -19.03
CA ALA A 128 4.51 1.12 -20.33
C ALA A 128 3.44 2.05 -20.91
N VAL A 129 2.46 2.45 -20.10
CA VAL A 129 1.41 3.41 -20.47
C VAL A 129 2.00 4.78 -20.79
N ALA A 130 2.93 5.28 -19.99
CA ALA A 130 3.61 6.54 -20.22
C ALA A 130 4.31 6.54 -21.60
N LYS A 131 5.07 5.48 -21.90
CA LYS A 131 5.77 5.34 -23.17
C LYS A 131 4.80 5.22 -24.36
N LYS A 132 3.75 4.39 -24.25
CA LYS A 132 2.76 4.18 -25.33
C LYS A 132 1.99 5.44 -25.70
N ASN A 133 1.74 6.32 -24.70
CA ASN A 133 0.91 7.51 -24.87
C ASN A 133 1.73 8.82 -24.93
N ASN A 134 3.06 8.72 -25.02
CA ASN A 134 3.98 9.86 -25.11
C ASN A 134 3.86 10.85 -23.93
N TYR A 135 3.63 10.36 -22.71
CA TYR A 135 3.74 11.18 -21.51
C TYR A 135 5.21 11.45 -21.20
N SER A 136 5.56 12.71 -21.03
CA SER A 136 6.91 13.12 -20.63
C SER A 136 7.14 12.91 -19.13
N TYR A 137 6.08 13.07 -18.35
CA TYR A 137 6.05 12.86 -16.91
C TYR A 137 4.76 12.15 -16.49
N VAL A 138 4.88 11.29 -15.49
CA VAL A 138 3.74 10.76 -14.73
C VAL A 138 3.99 11.06 -13.28
N LEU A 139 3.06 11.76 -12.65
CA LEU A 139 3.16 12.22 -11.27
C LEU A 139 2.13 11.50 -10.42
N ASP A 140 2.54 11.09 -9.23
CA ASP A 140 1.59 10.54 -8.25
C ASP A 140 0.79 11.68 -7.61
N VAL A 141 -0.54 11.57 -7.63
CA VAL A 141 -1.44 12.62 -7.11
C VAL A 141 -1.23 12.89 -5.63
N ASN A 142 -0.81 11.86 -4.86
CA ASN A 142 -0.57 12.01 -3.42
C ASN A 142 0.69 12.83 -3.11
N SER A 143 1.58 13.00 -4.10
CA SER A 143 2.83 13.75 -3.96
C SER A 143 2.76 15.16 -4.54
N VAL A 144 1.63 15.54 -5.17
CA VAL A 144 1.47 16.83 -5.87
C VAL A 144 0.41 17.65 -5.17
N ILE A 145 0.84 18.79 -4.58
CA ILE A 145 -0.09 19.76 -3.97
C ILE A 145 -0.72 20.66 -5.03
N VAL A 146 0.10 21.15 -5.97
CA VAL A 146 -0.31 22.00 -7.09
C VAL A 146 0.50 21.60 -8.31
N GLY A 147 -0.15 21.37 -9.43
CA GLY A 147 0.51 20.97 -10.68
C GLY A 147 -0.17 21.58 -11.90
N PRO A 148 0.50 21.55 -13.06
CA PRO A 148 -0.09 21.97 -14.31
C PRO A 148 -1.24 21.04 -14.71
N PRO A 149 -2.15 21.47 -15.62
CA PRO A 149 -3.16 20.58 -16.18
C PRO A 149 -2.53 19.33 -16.80
N GLY A 150 -3.16 18.17 -16.58
CA GLY A 150 -2.69 16.90 -17.12
C GLY A 150 -3.80 15.85 -17.13
N ASP A 151 -3.48 14.69 -17.69
CA ASP A 151 -4.44 13.59 -17.87
C ASP A 151 -4.42 12.65 -16.67
N ASP A 152 -5.57 12.21 -16.20
CA ASP A 152 -5.67 11.03 -15.33
C ASP A 152 -5.45 9.78 -16.18
N ILE A 153 -4.43 9.00 -15.85
CA ILE A 153 -4.04 7.80 -16.60
C ILE A 153 -4.41 6.48 -15.90
N ILE A 154 -5.15 6.54 -14.79
CA ILE A 154 -5.44 5.33 -13.98
C ILE A 154 -6.20 4.27 -14.79
N ALA A 155 -7.17 4.67 -15.61
CA ALA A 155 -7.94 3.76 -16.46
C ALA A 155 -7.05 3.08 -17.52
N LEU A 156 -6.08 3.81 -18.09
CA LEU A 156 -5.12 3.25 -19.04
C LEU A 156 -4.20 2.22 -18.38
N VAL A 157 -3.76 2.48 -17.14
CA VAL A 157 -2.90 1.57 -16.38
C VAL A 157 -3.68 0.33 -15.93
N LYS A 158 -4.91 0.49 -15.45
CA LYS A 158 -5.79 -0.66 -15.13
C LYS A 158 -6.01 -1.55 -16.35
N LYS A 159 -6.24 -0.96 -17.53
CA LYS A 159 -6.35 -1.70 -18.79
C LYS A 159 -5.06 -2.43 -19.17
N GLU A 160 -3.90 -1.80 -19.00
CA GLU A 160 -2.59 -2.41 -19.28
C GLU A 160 -2.32 -3.62 -18.36
N LEU A 161 -2.77 -3.53 -17.10
CA LEU A 161 -2.70 -4.62 -16.12
C LEU A 161 -3.75 -5.72 -16.34
N GLY A 162 -4.69 -5.53 -17.28
CA GLY A 162 -5.80 -6.47 -17.52
C GLY A 162 -6.85 -6.49 -16.41
N ILE A 163 -6.87 -5.44 -15.59
CA ILE A 163 -7.87 -5.28 -14.53
C ILE A 163 -9.18 -4.85 -15.18
N LYS A 164 -10.24 -5.66 -15.02
CA LYS A 164 -11.58 -5.28 -15.44
C LYS A 164 -12.06 -4.12 -14.57
N GLU A 165 -12.42 -3.02 -15.21
CA GLU A 165 -13.03 -1.88 -14.54
C GLU A 165 -14.35 -2.36 -13.91
N ALA A 166 -14.41 -2.37 -12.58
CA ALA A 166 -15.70 -2.48 -11.91
C ALA A 166 -16.50 -1.24 -12.32
N ALA A 167 -17.76 -1.43 -12.72
CA ALA A 167 -18.63 -0.33 -13.11
C ALA A 167 -18.55 0.78 -12.06
N PRO A 168 -18.42 2.07 -12.47
CA PRO A 168 -18.28 3.16 -11.52
C PRO A 168 -19.43 3.11 -10.53
N ALA A 169 -19.11 3.07 -9.24
CA ALA A 169 -20.13 3.22 -8.21
C ALA A 169 -20.88 4.54 -8.49
N PRO A 170 -22.22 4.57 -8.39
CA PRO A 170 -22.97 5.77 -8.66
C PRO A 170 -22.48 6.88 -7.73
N THR A 171 -21.85 7.89 -8.31
CA THR A 171 -21.49 9.12 -7.61
C THR A 171 -22.78 9.73 -7.13
N THR A 172 -23.05 9.61 -5.82
CA THR A 172 -24.12 10.37 -5.17
C THR A 172 -23.81 11.85 -5.39
N PRO A 173 -24.70 12.63 -6.00
CA PRO A 173 -24.46 14.06 -6.20
C PRO A 173 -24.25 14.70 -4.81
N ALA A 174 -23.14 15.38 -4.63
CA ALA A 174 -22.92 16.19 -3.43
C ALA A 174 -24.11 17.13 -3.27
N GLN A 175 -24.88 16.95 -2.21
CA GLN A 175 -25.95 17.85 -1.82
C GLN A 175 -25.35 19.23 -1.60
N ALA A 176 -25.72 20.16 -2.45
CA ALA A 176 -25.42 21.59 -2.27
C ALA A 176 -25.93 22.04 -0.90
N PRO A 177 -25.18 22.85 -0.15
CA PRO A 177 -25.66 23.36 1.13
C PRO A 177 -26.91 24.19 0.94
N ALA A 178 -28.00 23.78 1.61
CA ALA A 178 -29.26 24.50 1.63
C ALA A 178 -29.03 25.93 2.19
N THR A 179 -29.17 26.93 1.33
CA THR A 179 -29.24 28.33 1.71
C THR A 179 -30.46 28.55 2.62
N LYS A 180 -30.19 28.85 3.90
CA LYS A 180 -31.21 29.30 4.84
C LYS A 180 -31.79 30.63 4.34
N ALA A 181 -33.06 30.62 4.00
CA ALA A 181 -33.84 31.83 3.75
C ALA A 181 -33.96 32.65 5.05
N PRO A 182 -33.91 34.01 4.96
CA PRO A 182 -34.05 34.85 6.14
C PRO A 182 -35.50 34.87 6.63
N ALA A 183 -35.65 34.68 7.94
CA ALA A 183 -36.93 34.82 8.65
C ALA A 183 -37.44 36.28 8.54
N LYS A 184 -38.63 36.45 8.00
CA LYS A 184 -39.39 37.72 8.08
C LYS A 184 -39.87 37.91 9.52
N THR A 185 -39.32 38.88 10.21
CA THR A 185 -39.95 39.50 11.37
C THR A 185 -41.14 40.34 10.88
N GLY A 186 -42.35 40.00 11.30
CA GLY A 186 -43.56 40.77 11.22
C GLY A 186 -44.11 40.97 12.63
N ASN A 187 -44.12 42.20 13.00
CA ASN A 187 -44.96 42.98 13.96
C ASN A 187 -45.77 42.18 15.00
#